data_d7789a5bd7fb178403cdfa5be2293b7b
#
_entry.id   d7789a5bd7fb178403cdfa5be2293b7b
#
_cell.length_a   1.000
_cell.length_b   1.000
_cell.length_c   1.000
_cell.angle_alpha   90.00
_cell.angle_beta   90.00
_cell.angle_gamma   90.00
#
_symmetry.space_group_name_H-M   'P 1'
#
loop_
_entity.id
_entity.type
_entity.pdbx_description
1 polymer ?
#
loop_
_entity_poly.entity_id
_entity_poly.type
_entity_poly.pdbx_seq_one_letter_code
_entity_poly.pdbx_strand_id
1 'polypeptide(L)'
;MLTACGNKEENKLSDMEMNFKYDVEKFYDLQILRYQVPEFESLSLNQKLLIYHLSLAAEEGRDILFDQNCKFNLPIRRILETIYTEKIGAENASEFDALEKYLKRVWFSNGIHHHYSCDKFLPDFSKDFFNGCLEKIGDGKLTGLLANVAGKSLAEKKALLVDVMFDPALYAKRVNQADGQDLIATSANHYYDGVTQSEVEK
;
A
#
# COMPACT_ATOMS: atom_id res chain seq x y z
N MET A 1 43.28 37.24 23.56
CA MET A 1 43.24 35.88 22.96
C MET A 1 41.83 35.40 23.06
N LEU A 2 41.07 35.53 21.96
CA LEU A 2 39.72 34.97 21.79
C LEU A 2 39.85 33.92 20.70
N THR A 3 39.92 32.67 21.10
CA THR A 3 40.10 31.54 20.21
C THR A 3 38.74 30.95 19.83
N ALA A 4 38.51 30.88 18.56
CA ALA A 4 37.46 30.27 17.79
C ALA A 4 36.99 28.90 18.31
N CYS A 5 35.74 28.81 18.77
CA CYS A 5 35.00 27.58 18.98
C CYS A 5 33.85 27.41 17.96
N GLY A 6 33.77 28.23 16.88
CA GLY A 6 32.68 28.22 15.90
C GLY A 6 32.78 27.17 14.79
N ASN A 7 33.97 26.65 14.50
CA ASN A 7 34.19 25.91 13.24
C ASN A 7 33.96 24.40 13.26
N LYS A 8 33.70 23.78 14.41
CA LYS A 8 33.54 22.30 14.46
C LYS A 8 32.10 21.80 14.29
N GLU A 9 31.13 22.59 14.68
CA GLU A 9 29.71 22.23 14.53
C GLU A 9 29.19 22.52 13.12
N GLU A 10 29.60 23.68 12.54
CA GLU A 10 29.25 24.00 11.15
C GLU A 10 29.87 23.04 10.15
N ASN A 11 31.10 22.59 10.34
CA ASN A 11 31.72 21.56 9.49
C ASN A 11 31.06 20.17 9.63
N LYS A 12 30.56 19.83 10.81
CA LYS A 12 29.89 18.56 11.06
C LYS A 12 28.49 18.50 10.41
N LEU A 13 27.77 19.61 10.40
CA LEU A 13 26.49 19.78 9.71
C LEU A 13 26.69 19.74 8.19
N SER A 14 27.68 20.43 7.62
CA SER A 14 27.98 20.41 6.19
C SER A 14 28.41 19.03 5.70
N ASP A 15 29.19 18.27 6.49
CA ASP A 15 29.60 16.90 6.16
C ASP A 15 28.42 15.91 6.24
N MET A 16 27.48 16.10 7.16
CA MET A 16 26.25 15.31 7.25
C MET A 16 25.30 15.61 6.09
N GLU A 17 25.19 16.86 5.66
CA GLU A 17 24.36 17.26 4.50
C GLU A 17 24.94 16.74 3.19
N MET A 18 26.25 16.77 2.98
CA MET A 18 26.90 16.27 1.77
C MET A 18 26.83 14.75 1.62
N ASN A 19 26.70 14.00 2.71
CA ASN A 19 26.65 12.54 2.71
C ASN A 19 25.25 11.95 2.90
N PHE A 20 24.21 12.79 2.96
CA PHE A 20 22.84 12.28 3.13
C PHE A 20 22.35 11.60 1.84
N LYS A 21 22.02 10.32 1.96
CA LYS A 21 21.49 9.56 0.85
C LYS A 21 19.99 9.77 0.74
N TYR A 22 19.56 10.56 -0.23
CA TYR A 22 18.14 10.83 -0.52
C TYR A 22 17.44 9.61 -1.11
N ASP A 23 18.10 8.93 -2.05
CA ASP A 23 17.54 7.73 -2.70
C ASP A 23 17.58 6.53 -1.77
N VAL A 24 16.42 5.90 -1.55
CA VAL A 24 16.28 4.68 -0.74
C VAL A 24 16.19 3.45 -1.62
N GLU A 25 15.20 3.42 -2.51
CA GLU A 25 14.90 2.27 -3.36
C GLU A 25 14.16 2.73 -4.63
N LYS A 26 14.36 1.99 -5.72
CA LYS A 26 13.58 2.16 -6.95
C LYS A 26 13.03 0.79 -7.38
N PHE A 27 11.72 0.76 -7.67
CA PHE A 27 11.04 -0.43 -8.20
C PHE A 27 9.89 0.00 -9.11
N TYR A 28 9.71 -0.68 -10.23
CA TYR A 28 8.82 -0.28 -11.32
C TYR A 28 9.06 1.18 -11.74
N ASP A 29 8.01 1.98 -11.75
CA ASP A 29 7.99 3.42 -12.02
C ASP A 29 8.08 4.28 -10.75
N LEU A 30 8.34 3.67 -9.59
CA LEU A 30 8.38 4.32 -8.29
C LEU A 30 9.81 4.48 -7.79
N GLN A 31 10.09 5.62 -7.18
CA GLN A 31 11.32 5.92 -6.49
C GLN A 31 11.01 6.41 -5.08
N ILE A 32 11.56 5.71 -4.08
CA ILE A 32 11.40 6.07 -2.68
C ILE A 32 12.52 7.02 -2.30
N LEU A 33 12.12 8.22 -1.88
CA LEU A 33 13.01 9.24 -1.38
C LEU A 33 12.78 9.45 0.11
N ARG A 34 13.84 9.83 0.80
CA ARG A 34 13.74 10.36 2.16
C ARG A 34 14.25 11.79 2.18
N TYR A 35 13.77 12.56 3.12
CA TYR A 35 14.14 13.96 3.27
C TYR A 35 14.74 14.19 4.64
N GLN A 36 15.67 15.14 4.72
CA GLN A 36 16.06 15.74 5.98
C GLN A 36 14.99 16.76 6.37
N VAL A 37 14.80 16.92 7.67
CA VAL A 37 13.95 17.97 8.23
C VAL A 37 14.86 18.94 8.99
N PRO A 38 15.37 19.99 8.34
CA PRO A 38 16.23 20.98 9.00
C PRO A 38 15.53 21.54 10.25
N GLU A 39 16.32 21.86 11.25
CA GLU A 39 15.85 22.47 12.50
C GLU A 39 14.93 21.57 13.37
N PHE A 40 14.67 20.31 12.99
CA PHE A 40 13.89 19.40 13.84
C PHE A 40 14.48 19.28 15.24
N GLU A 41 15.83 19.27 15.34
CA GLU A 41 16.52 19.18 16.62
C GLU A 41 16.35 20.44 17.48
N SER A 42 16.04 21.59 16.90
CA SER A 42 15.78 22.83 17.63
C SER A 42 14.40 22.87 18.31
N LEU A 43 13.50 21.96 17.95
CA LEU A 43 12.17 21.86 18.55
C LEU A 43 12.27 21.48 20.02
N SER A 44 11.39 22.06 20.84
CA SER A 44 11.24 21.68 22.24
C SER A 44 10.76 20.21 22.36
N LEU A 45 11.04 19.59 23.51
CA LEU A 45 10.59 18.22 23.77
C LEU A 45 9.07 18.06 23.59
N ASN A 46 8.27 19.02 24.04
CA ASN A 46 6.82 18.98 23.91
C ASN A 46 6.37 18.99 22.43
N GLN A 47 7.04 19.79 21.58
CA GLN A 47 6.77 19.80 20.14
C GLN A 47 7.16 18.46 19.48
N LYS A 48 8.32 17.89 19.84
CA LYS A 48 8.74 16.56 19.35
C LYS A 48 7.76 15.47 19.78
N LEU A 49 7.29 15.48 21.03
CA LEU A 49 6.28 14.56 21.53
C LEU A 49 4.93 14.71 20.80
N LEU A 50 4.50 15.95 20.54
CA LEU A 50 3.30 16.21 19.77
C LEU A 50 3.39 15.59 18.36
N ILE A 51 4.49 15.85 17.64
CA ILE A 51 4.73 15.28 16.29
C ILE A 51 4.73 13.75 16.35
N TYR A 52 5.39 13.17 17.35
CA TYR A 52 5.41 11.71 17.54
C TYR A 52 4.00 11.13 17.69
N HIS A 53 3.18 11.69 18.59
CA HIS A 53 1.81 11.19 18.79
C HIS A 53 0.89 11.44 17.57
N LEU A 54 1.05 12.56 16.87
CA LEU A 54 0.31 12.81 15.64
C LEU A 54 0.71 11.83 14.52
N SER A 55 1.98 11.46 14.43
CA SER A 55 2.46 10.44 13.49
C SER A 55 1.84 9.07 13.77
N LEU A 56 1.81 8.66 15.03
CA LEU A 56 1.14 7.40 15.43
C LEU A 56 -0.36 7.43 15.10
N ALA A 57 -1.04 8.54 15.40
CA ALA A 57 -2.45 8.70 15.09
C ALA A 57 -2.73 8.64 13.57
N ALA A 58 -1.84 9.21 12.75
CA ALA A 58 -1.96 9.15 11.29
C ALA A 58 -1.79 7.72 10.75
N GLU A 59 -0.95 6.89 11.39
CA GLU A 59 -0.78 5.48 11.01
C GLU A 59 -2.04 4.65 11.23
N GLU A 60 -2.80 4.91 12.29
CA GLU A 60 -4.08 4.24 12.56
C GLU A 60 -5.15 4.51 11.48
N GLY A 61 -5.10 5.67 10.84
CA GLY A 61 -6.01 6.03 9.73
C GLY A 61 -5.69 5.37 8.39
N ARG A 62 -4.56 4.68 8.24
CA ARG A 62 -4.10 4.11 6.97
C ARG A 62 -5.09 3.11 6.37
N ASP A 63 -5.68 2.24 7.17
CA ASP A 63 -6.61 1.22 6.71
C ASP A 63 -7.84 1.81 6.02
N ILE A 64 -8.27 3.01 6.42
CA ILE A 64 -9.38 3.73 5.80
C ILE A 64 -9.10 4.03 4.32
N LEU A 65 -7.89 4.48 3.99
CA LEU A 65 -7.50 4.77 2.61
C LEU A 65 -7.52 3.52 1.73
N PHE A 66 -6.98 2.40 2.25
CA PHE A 66 -7.02 1.12 1.53
C PHE A 66 -8.45 0.69 1.25
N ASP A 67 -9.30 0.73 2.26
CA ASP A 67 -10.70 0.30 2.17
C ASP A 67 -11.49 1.17 1.20
N GLN A 68 -11.39 2.50 1.32
CA GLN A 68 -12.09 3.44 0.44
C GLN A 68 -11.62 3.37 -1.02
N ASN A 69 -10.36 3.07 -1.27
CA ASN A 69 -9.84 2.92 -2.64
C ASN A 69 -10.37 1.67 -3.36
N CYS A 70 -10.60 0.58 -2.64
CA CYS A 70 -11.28 -0.62 -3.12
C CYS A 70 -11.54 -1.57 -1.94
N LYS A 71 -12.75 -2.09 -1.82
CA LYS A 71 -13.15 -3.02 -0.73
C LYS A 71 -12.31 -4.29 -0.62
N PHE A 72 -11.54 -4.63 -1.63
CA PHE A 72 -10.63 -5.78 -1.62
C PHE A 72 -9.19 -5.44 -1.19
N ASN A 73 -8.83 -4.17 -1.09
CA ASN A 73 -7.45 -3.76 -0.82
C ASN A 73 -6.95 -4.23 0.55
N LEU A 74 -7.76 -4.12 1.60
CA LEU A 74 -7.37 -4.57 2.94
C LEU A 74 -7.12 -6.08 3.01
N PRO A 75 -8.03 -6.96 2.58
CA PRO A 75 -7.75 -8.39 2.55
C PRO A 75 -6.57 -8.75 1.65
N ILE A 76 -6.42 -8.14 0.47
CA ILE A 76 -5.27 -8.36 -0.41
C ILE A 76 -3.97 -7.98 0.31
N ARG A 77 -3.88 -6.77 0.85
CA ARG A 77 -2.69 -6.30 1.59
C ARG A 77 -2.33 -7.25 2.72
N ARG A 78 -3.28 -7.60 3.58
CA ARG A 78 -3.05 -8.46 4.74
C ARG A 78 -2.58 -9.87 4.37
N ILE A 79 -3.10 -10.42 3.28
CA ILE A 79 -2.64 -11.71 2.75
C ILE A 79 -1.21 -11.59 2.21
N LEU A 80 -0.92 -10.59 1.39
CA LEU A 80 0.42 -10.34 0.86
C LEU A 80 1.45 -10.09 1.97
N GLU A 81 1.09 -9.31 2.98
CA GLU A 81 1.91 -9.08 4.20
C GLU A 81 2.17 -10.40 4.95
N THR A 82 1.15 -11.25 5.08
CA THR A 82 1.29 -12.58 5.69
C THR A 82 2.28 -13.44 4.92
N ILE A 83 2.13 -13.54 3.59
CA ILE A 83 3.04 -14.30 2.73
C ILE A 83 4.47 -13.77 2.87
N TYR A 84 4.65 -12.46 2.83
CA TYR A 84 5.95 -11.81 2.90
C TYR A 84 6.64 -12.01 4.26
N THR A 85 5.92 -11.77 5.36
CA THR A 85 6.49 -11.84 6.72
C THR A 85 6.79 -13.28 7.15
N GLU A 86 5.95 -14.23 6.76
CA GLU A 86 6.13 -15.66 7.08
C GLU A 86 6.99 -16.39 6.04
N LYS A 87 7.48 -15.69 5.00
CA LYS A 87 8.32 -16.24 3.92
C LYS A 87 7.65 -17.42 3.20
N ILE A 88 6.33 -17.39 3.06
CA ILE A 88 5.58 -18.46 2.40
C ILE A 88 5.88 -18.44 0.89
N GLY A 89 6.38 -19.55 0.35
CA GLY A 89 6.77 -19.67 -1.06
C GLY A 89 8.14 -19.09 -1.39
N ALA A 90 8.95 -18.70 -0.39
CA ALA A 90 10.30 -18.13 -0.61
C ALA A 90 11.30 -19.11 -1.25
N GLU A 91 10.98 -20.40 -1.29
CA GLU A 91 11.72 -21.40 -2.04
C GLU A 91 11.68 -21.17 -3.56
N ASN A 92 10.66 -20.48 -4.07
CA ASN A 92 10.62 -19.97 -5.44
C ASN A 92 11.02 -18.50 -5.45
N ALA A 93 12.33 -18.24 -5.48
CA ALA A 93 12.89 -16.91 -5.32
C ALA A 93 12.37 -15.88 -6.35
N SER A 94 12.14 -16.30 -7.61
CA SER A 94 11.66 -15.41 -8.67
C SER A 94 10.22 -14.95 -8.43
N GLU A 95 9.32 -15.88 -8.09
CA GLU A 95 7.93 -15.58 -7.81
C GLU A 95 7.78 -14.76 -6.52
N PHE A 96 8.62 -15.08 -5.51
CA PHE A 96 8.62 -14.36 -4.24
C PHE A 96 9.13 -12.91 -4.40
N ASP A 97 10.17 -12.67 -5.23
CA ASP A 97 10.65 -11.33 -5.55
C ASP A 97 9.58 -10.50 -6.29
N ALA A 98 8.88 -11.13 -7.23
CA ALA A 98 7.74 -10.49 -7.92
C ALA A 98 6.61 -10.14 -6.93
N LEU A 99 6.31 -11.02 -5.97
CA LEU A 99 5.32 -10.75 -4.92
C LEU A 99 5.76 -9.60 -4.01
N GLU A 100 7.03 -9.57 -3.60
CA GLU A 100 7.57 -8.48 -2.77
C GLU A 100 7.43 -7.13 -3.50
N LYS A 101 7.79 -7.06 -4.77
CA LYS A 101 7.65 -5.85 -5.58
C LYS A 101 6.19 -5.41 -5.73
N TYR A 102 5.29 -6.37 -5.97
CA TYR A 102 3.85 -6.10 -6.04
C TYR A 102 3.31 -5.57 -4.70
N LEU A 103 3.69 -6.18 -3.57
CA LEU A 103 3.32 -5.73 -2.23
C LEU A 103 3.81 -4.30 -1.95
N LYS A 104 5.06 -3.97 -2.29
CA LYS A 104 5.61 -2.61 -2.18
C LYS A 104 4.78 -1.60 -3.00
N ARG A 105 4.33 -2.00 -4.18
CA ARG A 105 3.46 -1.19 -5.03
C ARG A 105 2.07 -0.98 -4.43
N VAL A 106 1.50 -2.04 -3.83
CA VAL A 106 0.23 -1.98 -3.08
C VAL A 106 0.35 -1.04 -1.87
N TRP A 107 1.45 -1.11 -1.12
CA TRP A 107 1.70 -0.20 -0.01
C TRP A 107 1.79 1.26 -0.47
N PHE A 108 2.58 1.52 -1.51
CA PHE A 108 2.78 2.87 -2.02
C PHE A 108 1.48 3.50 -2.54
N SER A 109 0.67 2.73 -3.25
CA SER A 109 -0.55 3.21 -3.91
C SER A 109 -1.80 3.16 -3.00
N ASN A 110 -1.69 2.67 -1.77
CA ASN A 110 -2.81 2.37 -0.89
C ASN A 110 -3.86 1.46 -1.56
N GLY A 111 -3.38 0.43 -2.27
CA GLY A 111 -4.23 -0.56 -2.95
C GLY A 111 -3.67 -1.05 -4.28
N ILE A 112 -4.51 -1.77 -5.02
CA ILE A 112 -4.14 -2.45 -6.27
C ILE A 112 -4.22 -1.55 -7.51
N HIS A 113 -4.49 -0.25 -7.36
CA HIS A 113 -4.58 0.70 -8.45
C HIS A 113 -3.43 1.71 -8.36
N HIS A 114 -2.90 2.07 -9.51
CA HIS A 114 -1.85 3.08 -9.60
C HIS A 114 -2.32 4.40 -8.97
N HIS A 115 -1.49 4.97 -8.10
CA HIS A 115 -1.83 6.14 -7.30
C HIS A 115 -2.21 7.37 -8.13
N TYR A 116 -1.70 7.47 -9.35
CA TYR A 116 -1.92 8.60 -10.25
C TYR A 116 -2.92 8.29 -11.38
N SER A 117 -2.67 7.24 -12.20
CA SER A 117 -3.51 6.92 -13.35
C SER A 117 -4.84 6.26 -12.99
N CYS A 118 -4.99 5.80 -11.75
CA CYS A 118 -6.13 5.01 -11.27
C CYS A 118 -6.32 3.64 -11.94
N ASP A 119 -5.41 3.22 -12.82
CA ASP A 119 -5.45 1.91 -13.45
C ASP A 119 -5.03 0.80 -12.49
N LYS A 120 -5.71 -0.33 -12.55
CA LYS A 120 -5.27 -1.53 -11.82
C LYS A 120 -3.95 -2.03 -12.39
N PHE A 121 -2.99 -2.32 -11.52
CA PHE A 121 -1.78 -3.03 -11.88
C PHE A 121 -1.90 -4.52 -11.51
N LEU A 122 -1.45 -5.37 -12.42
CA LEU A 122 -1.52 -6.82 -12.25
C LEU A 122 -0.26 -7.34 -11.56
N PRO A 123 -0.35 -8.48 -10.86
CA PRO A 123 0.83 -9.17 -10.34
C PRO A 123 1.73 -9.69 -11.46
N ASP A 124 3.05 -9.66 -11.25
CA ASP A 124 4.05 -10.31 -12.12
C ASP A 124 4.38 -11.75 -11.67
N PHE A 125 3.85 -12.18 -10.51
CA PHE A 125 3.89 -13.57 -10.07
C PHE A 125 2.68 -14.33 -10.60
N SER A 126 2.81 -15.66 -10.70
CA SER A 126 1.74 -16.50 -11.27
C SER A 126 0.56 -16.72 -10.32
N LYS A 127 -0.61 -16.93 -10.92
CA LYS A 127 -1.84 -17.30 -10.18
C LYS A 127 -1.66 -18.61 -9.41
N ASP A 128 -0.91 -19.56 -9.96
CA ASP A 128 -0.63 -20.85 -9.32
C ASP A 128 0.26 -20.70 -8.10
N PHE A 129 1.31 -19.89 -8.19
CA PHE A 129 2.15 -19.54 -7.05
C PHE A 129 1.32 -18.93 -5.92
N PHE A 130 0.48 -17.96 -6.24
CA PHE A 130 -0.36 -17.30 -5.23
C PHE A 130 -1.35 -18.27 -4.59
N ASN A 131 -2.01 -19.12 -5.37
CA ASN A 131 -2.90 -20.17 -4.85
C ASN A 131 -2.15 -21.12 -3.90
N GLY A 132 -0.94 -21.57 -4.27
CA GLY A 132 -0.10 -22.38 -3.39
C GLY A 132 0.27 -21.66 -2.08
N CYS A 133 0.47 -20.35 -2.11
CA CYS A 133 0.68 -19.56 -0.89
C CYS A 133 -0.60 -19.52 -0.02
N LEU A 134 -1.79 -19.35 -0.62
CA LEU A 134 -3.06 -19.38 0.12
C LEU A 134 -3.28 -20.74 0.82
N GLU A 135 -2.96 -21.83 0.16
CA GLU A 135 -3.04 -23.17 0.78
C GLU A 135 -2.12 -23.30 1.99
N LYS A 136 -0.89 -22.78 1.89
CA LYS A 136 0.10 -22.82 2.99
C LYS A 136 -0.29 -21.93 4.17
N ILE A 137 -0.98 -20.79 3.96
CA ILE A 137 -1.54 -19.95 5.04
C ILE A 137 -2.53 -20.76 5.87
N GLY A 138 -3.33 -21.60 5.25
CA GLY A 138 -4.33 -22.45 5.88
C GLY A 138 -5.68 -21.76 6.14
N ASP A 139 -6.73 -22.55 6.10
CA ASP A 139 -8.12 -22.07 6.12
C ASP A 139 -8.48 -21.31 7.40
N GLY A 140 -7.93 -21.69 8.54
CA GLY A 140 -8.22 -21.02 9.82
C GLY A 140 -7.82 -19.54 9.80
N LYS A 141 -6.61 -19.23 9.31
CA LYS A 141 -6.11 -17.86 9.22
C LYS A 141 -6.80 -17.10 8.08
N LEU A 142 -7.01 -17.75 6.92
CA LEU A 142 -7.70 -17.15 5.78
C LEU A 142 -9.15 -16.78 6.09
N THR A 143 -9.86 -17.54 6.92
CA THR A 143 -11.23 -17.19 7.35
C THR A 143 -11.27 -15.82 8.01
N GLY A 144 -10.29 -15.50 8.87
CA GLY A 144 -10.19 -14.19 9.50
C GLY A 144 -9.79 -13.09 8.51
N LEU A 145 -8.80 -13.34 7.66
CA LEU A 145 -8.32 -12.38 6.67
C LEU A 145 -9.38 -12.02 5.61
N LEU A 146 -10.27 -12.97 5.28
CA LEU A 146 -11.33 -12.84 4.29
C LEU A 146 -12.72 -12.63 4.91
N ALA A 147 -12.81 -12.25 6.19
CA ALA A 147 -14.09 -12.12 6.89
C ALA A 147 -15.06 -11.18 6.17
N ASN A 148 -14.57 -10.05 5.66
CA ASN A 148 -15.36 -9.01 4.99
C ASN A 148 -15.47 -9.20 3.46
N VAL A 149 -14.87 -10.24 2.89
CA VAL A 149 -15.00 -10.54 1.46
C VAL A 149 -16.33 -11.24 1.21
N ALA A 150 -17.03 -10.83 0.16
CA ALA A 150 -18.29 -11.45 -0.26
C ALA A 150 -18.08 -12.93 -0.66
N GLY A 151 -19.07 -13.76 -0.37
CA GLY A 151 -19.03 -15.20 -0.65
C GLY A 151 -19.61 -16.02 0.49
N LYS A 152 -20.25 -17.14 0.16
CA LYS A 152 -20.89 -18.05 1.13
C LYS A 152 -19.91 -19.01 1.77
N SER A 153 -18.84 -19.34 1.06
CA SER A 153 -17.80 -20.26 1.50
C SER A 153 -16.41 -19.61 1.43
N LEU A 154 -15.45 -20.17 2.17
CA LEU A 154 -14.06 -19.73 2.09
C LEU A 154 -13.48 -19.93 0.69
N ALA A 155 -13.88 -21.00 0.01
CA ALA A 155 -13.45 -21.27 -1.36
C ALA A 155 -13.92 -20.18 -2.34
N GLU A 156 -15.19 -19.75 -2.24
CA GLU A 156 -15.73 -18.65 -3.05
C GLU A 156 -15.02 -17.34 -2.76
N LYS A 157 -14.74 -17.03 -1.49
CA LYS A 157 -14.01 -15.82 -1.10
C LYS A 157 -12.56 -15.81 -1.63
N LYS A 158 -11.86 -16.95 -1.55
CA LYS A 158 -10.53 -17.12 -2.14
C LYS A 158 -10.54 -16.90 -3.65
N ALA A 159 -11.47 -17.57 -4.35
CA ALA A 159 -11.60 -17.45 -5.79
C ALA A 159 -11.88 -16.00 -6.22
N LEU A 160 -12.83 -15.33 -5.56
CA LEU A 160 -13.15 -13.94 -5.86
C LEU A 160 -11.94 -13.01 -5.66
N LEU A 161 -11.20 -13.17 -4.56
CA LEU A 161 -10.02 -12.35 -4.31
C LEU A 161 -8.93 -12.57 -5.36
N VAL A 162 -8.69 -13.83 -5.74
CA VAL A 162 -7.74 -14.18 -6.81
C VAL A 162 -8.19 -13.57 -8.15
N ASP A 163 -9.46 -13.66 -8.51
CA ASP A 163 -9.98 -13.06 -9.74
C ASP A 163 -9.86 -11.53 -9.72
N VAL A 164 -10.16 -10.88 -8.60
CA VAL A 164 -9.94 -9.42 -8.44
C VAL A 164 -8.49 -9.04 -8.68
N MET A 165 -7.53 -9.84 -8.23
CA MET A 165 -6.10 -9.53 -8.41
C MET A 165 -5.62 -9.77 -9.85
N PHE A 166 -6.06 -10.85 -10.51
CA PHE A 166 -5.49 -11.33 -11.76
C PHE A 166 -6.34 -11.04 -13.01
N ASP A 167 -7.65 -10.79 -12.89
CA ASP A 167 -8.48 -10.44 -14.04
C ASP A 167 -8.40 -8.92 -14.30
N PRO A 168 -7.84 -8.45 -15.43
CA PRO A 168 -7.71 -7.04 -15.74
C PRO A 168 -9.06 -6.31 -15.86
N ALA A 169 -10.15 -7.00 -16.11
CA ALA A 169 -11.47 -6.39 -16.31
C ALA A 169 -12.20 -6.11 -14.99
N LEU A 170 -11.95 -6.92 -13.94
CA LEU A 170 -12.62 -6.74 -12.66
C LEU A 170 -11.97 -5.57 -11.89
N TYR A 171 -12.78 -4.59 -11.49
CA TYR A 171 -12.31 -3.41 -10.78
C TYR A 171 -11.13 -2.73 -11.48
N ALA A 172 -11.23 -2.55 -12.80
CA ALA A 172 -10.15 -2.09 -13.66
C ALA A 172 -9.64 -0.69 -13.32
N LYS A 173 -10.51 0.18 -12.84
CA LYS A 173 -10.21 1.57 -12.50
C LYS A 173 -10.62 1.88 -11.05
N ARG A 174 -9.74 2.55 -10.28
CA ARG A 174 -10.12 3.09 -8.97
C ARG A 174 -11.22 4.14 -9.11
N VAL A 175 -11.06 5.05 -10.07
CA VAL A 175 -12.06 6.04 -10.46
C VAL A 175 -12.20 5.99 -11.97
N ASN A 176 -13.39 5.68 -12.46
CA ASN A 176 -13.68 5.62 -13.89
C ASN A 176 -14.46 6.86 -14.32
N GLN A 177 -13.77 7.80 -14.95
CA GLN A 177 -14.32 9.05 -15.48
C GLN A 177 -14.50 9.02 -16.99
N ALA A 178 -14.57 7.83 -17.61
CA ALA A 178 -14.75 7.70 -19.05
C ALA A 178 -16.17 8.17 -19.46
N ASP A 179 -16.25 8.84 -20.61
CA ASP A 179 -17.52 9.34 -21.14
C ASP A 179 -18.55 8.22 -21.29
N GLY A 180 -19.77 8.47 -20.85
CA GLY A 180 -20.86 7.52 -20.94
C GLY A 180 -20.85 6.37 -19.93
N GLN A 181 -19.90 6.38 -18.98
CA GLN A 181 -19.84 5.42 -17.89
C GLN A 181 -20.48 5.99 -16.63
N ASP A 182 -21.12 5.12 -15.84
CA ASP A 182 -21.60 5.47 -14.51
C ASP A 182 -20.38 5.53 -13.56
N LEU A 183 -20.07 6.73 -13.06
CA LEU A 183 -18.91 6.96 -12.22
C LEU A 183 -18.91 6.09 -10.96
N ILE A 184 -20.06 5.85 -10.33
CA ILE A 184 -20.18 5.10 -9.09
C ILE A 184 -20.15 3.60 -9.37
N ALA A 185 -20.98 3.12 -10.28
CA ALA A 185 -21.13 1.71 -10.54
C ALA A 185 -19.89 1.06 -11.20
N THR A 186 -19.07 1.84 -11.94
CA THR A 186 -17.91 1.34 -12.67
C THR A 186 -16.56 1.63 -12.02
N SER A 187 -16.53 2.38 -10.91
CA SER A 187 -15.31 2.63 -10.12
C SER A 187 -15.11 1.57 -9.02
N ALA A 188 -13.85 1.29 -8.71
CA ALA A 188 -13.49 0.37 -7.63
C ALA A 188 -13.58 1.01 -6.24
N ASN A 189 -13.45 2.33 -6.12
CA ASN A 189 -13.66 3.03 -4.86
C ASN A 189 -15.11 2.81 -4.39
N HIS A 190 -15.30 2.69 -3.08
CA HIS A 190 -16.62 2.34 -2.55
C HIS A 190 -17.08 3.31 -1.46
N TYR A 191 -17.10 4.60 -1.80
CA TYR A 191 -17.79 5.60 -0.99
C TYR A 191 -19.30 5.39 -1.01
N TYR A 192 -19.80 4.74 -2.07
CA TYR A 192 -21.18 4.31 -2.25
C TYR A 192 -21.21 2.84 -2.62
N ASP A 193 -22.19 2.09 -2.15
CA ASP A 193 -22.38 0.66 -2.48
C ASP A 193 -23.84 0.42 -2.89
N GLY A 194 -24.03 -0.29 -4.00
CA GLY A 194 -25.33 -0.70 -4.51
C GLY A 194 -26.20 0.42 -5.08
N VAL A 195 -25.63 1.57 -5.41
CA VAL A 195 -26.32 2.72 -6.03
C VAL A 195 -25.61 3.16 -7.30
N THR A 196 -26.34 3.86 -8.15
CA THR A 196 -25.84 4.47 -9.38
C THR A 196 -25.57 5.95 -9.20
N GLN A 197 -24.79 6.55 -10.10
CA GLN A 197 -24.57 8.00 -10.12
C GLN A 197 -25.88 8.77 -10.20
N SER A 198 -26.79 8.36 -11.07
CA SER A 198 -28.08 9.04 -11.24
C SER A 198 -28.99 8.97 -10.01
N GLU A 199 -28.81 8.00 -9.14
CA GLU A 199 -29.55 7.90 -7.86
C GLU A 199 -28.98 8.83 -6.81
N VAL A 200 -27.67 9.05 -6.80
CA VAL A 200 -26.98 9.94 -5.84
C VAL A 200 -27.16 11.42 -6.20
N GLU A 201 -27.30 11.75 -7.47
CA GLU A 201 -27.48 13.13 -7.97
C GLU A 201 -28.92 13.67 -7.84
N LYS A 202 -29.88 12.87 -7.40
CA LYS A 202 -31.28 13.27 -7.14
C LYS A 202 -31.46 13.89 -5.77
#